data_60cf876d3f82ba7c58d0b27c7ee4a3e2
#
_entry.id   60cf876d3f82ba7c58d0b27c7ee4a3e2
#
_cell.length_a   1.000
_cell.length_b   1.000
_cell.length_c   1.000
_cell.angle_alpha   90.00
_cell.angle_beta   90.00
_cell.angle_gamma   90.00
#
_symmetry.space_group_name_H-M   'P 1'
#
loop_
_entity.id
_entity.type
_entity.pdbx_description
1 polymer ?
#
loop_
_entity_poly.entity_id
_entity_poly.type
_entity_poly.pdbx_seq_one_letter_code
_entity_poly.pdbx_strand_id
1 'polypeptide(L)'
;MKRLYIALASAFVLFTTAAQAQVSIDNVSTADQKAEFENDMKTQAVDAEYFSEAAYRAERLAIRKERNTIDFSANLHGSLTAYSKSWQASGDNAITVLANINFLHTYKKNKFSITSTATAKFGYNNMKTDLGAEYGGTRGVWFKNVDEIVLSTAPQWDMVKNWTYGANIKFRTQFAPGYSARGDKQKGAQRVSNFMAPGYLDASLGFTYVLPSEKFPLKVNLSPIAMSATYLSDDNLSNRYGVPEGQNSKYEGGLSVQLNFDKTWGKNGWLRYRTTAYSFYGWITDISSKAKFKPTELEDGTMSQYEHVVPTVRWENTIDIKATKYISTQIYFQLYYNKAEIDKLQVSSMLSVGLTYTFKNK
;
A
#
# COMPACT_ATOMS: atom_id res chain seq x y z
N MET A 1 -19.71 9.12 -12.26
CA MET A 1 -18.69 9.64 -11.33
C MET A 1 -19.20 9.84 -9.90
N LYS A 2 -20.30 10.57 -9.64
CA LYS A 2 -20.83 10.73 -8.26
C LYS A 2 -21.12 9.42 -7.49
N ARG A 3 -21.53 8.36 -8.17
CA ARG A 3 -21.85 7.06 -7.52
C ARG A 3 -20.61 6.26 -7.08
N LEU A 4 -19.46 6.45 -7.73
CA LEU A 4 -18.20 5.78 -7.36
C LEU A 4 -17.56 6.40 -6.12
N TYR A 5 -17.69 7.72 -5.97
CA TYR A 5 -17.23 8.42 -4.76
C TYR A 5 -18.01 8.02 -3.51
N ILE A 6 -19.31 7.73 -3.67
CA ILE A 6 -20.16 7.26 -2.57
C ILE A 6 -19.76 5.84 -2.13
N ALA A 7 -19.38 4.97 -3.05
CA ALA A 7 -18.95 3.61 -2.74
C ALA A 7 -17.58 3.57 -2.03
N LEU A 8 -16.63 4.41 -2.44
CA LEU A 8 -15.33 4.53 -1.78
C LEU A 8 -15.43 5.23 -0.41
N ALA A 9 -16.28 6.25 -0.29
CA ALA A 9 -16.56 6.90 0.98
C ALA A 9 -17.28 5.96 1.96
N SER A 10 -18.21 5.12 1.47
CA SER A 10 -18.91 4.14 2.30
C SER A 10 -17.98 3.01 2.77
N ALA A 11 -17.00 2.60 1.95
CA ALA A 11 -16.00 1.63 2.37
C ALA A 11 -15.09 2.20 3.47
N PHE A 12 -14.72 3.48 3.40
CA PHE A 12 -13.92 4.15 4.41
C PHE A 12 -14.69 4.37 5.72
N VAL A 13 -15.99 4.73 5.63
CA VAL A 13 -16.88 4.91 6.80
C VAL A 13 -17.17 3.58 7.51
N LEU A 14 -17.26 2.46 6.77
CA LEU A 14 -17.45 1.14 7.38
C LEU A 14 -16.20 0.69 8.17
N PHE A 15 -14.99 1.16 7.83
CA PHE A 15 -13.78 0.91 8.60
C PHE A 15 -13.69 1.77 9.87
N THR A 16 -14.22 3.00 9.85
CA THR A 16 -14.19 3.90 11.03
C THR A 16 -15.19 3.51 12.10
N THR A 17 -16.36 2.95 11.74
CA THR A 17 -17.36 2.50 12.73
C THR A 17 -16.92 1.24 13.48
N ALA A 18 -16.08 0.38 12.90
CA ALA A 18 -15.52 -0.77 13.61
C ALA A 18 -14.49 -0.37 14.69
N ALA A 19 -13.83 0.77 14.53
CA ALA A 19 -12.85 1.28 15.51
C ALA A 19 -13.52 1.98 16.71
N GLN A 20 -14.70 2.56 16.53
CA GLN A 20 -15.43 3.23 17.62
C GLN A 20 -16.14 2.28 18.59
N ALA A 21 -16.42 1.05 18.17
CA ALA A 21 -17.01 0.03 19.05
C ALA A 21 -16.05 -0.53 20.12
N GLN A 22 -14.78 -0.16 20.09
CA GLN A 22 -13.76 -0.66 21.02
C GLN A 22 -13.47 0.25 22.22
N VAL A 23 -13.99 1.47 22.25
CA VAL A 23 -13.65 2.48 23.29
C VAL A 23 -14.55 2.41 24.52
N SER A 24 -15.63 1.63 24.50
CA SER A 24 -16.67 1.71 25.54
C SER A 24 -16.66 0.58 26.58
N ILE A 25 -15.68 -0.33 26.60
CA ILE A 25 -15.72 -1.50 27.52
C ILE A 25 -14.75 -1.38 28.70
N ASP A 26 -13.82 -0.44 28.69
CA ASP A 26 -12.83 -0.32 29.77
C ASP A 26 -13.33 0.42 31.03
N ASN A 27 -14.58 0.89 31.06
CA ASN A 27 -15.17 1.62 32.19
C ASN A 27 -16.24 0.85 32.98
N VAL A 28 -16.37 -0.45 32.80
CA VAL A 28 -17.10 -1.25 33.77
C VAL A 28 -16.12 -1.70 34.83
N SER A 29 -15.87 -0.84 35.80
CA SER A 29 -15.10 -1.21 36.96
C SER A 29 -15.84 -2.33 37.71
N THR A 30 -15.18 -3.45 37.86
CA THR A 30 -15.61 -4.57 38.69
C THR A 30 -15.71 -4.22 40.18
N ALA A 31 -15.44 -2.98 40.56
CA ALA A 31 -15.48 -2.51 41.93
C ALA A 31 -16.90 -2.15 42.40
N ASP A 32 -17.76 -1.66 41.50
CA ASP A 32 -19.10 -1.19 41.92
C ASP A 32 -20.14 -2.32 42.01
N GLN A 33 -19.83 -3.50 41.53
CA GLN A 33 -20.73 -4.66 41.67
C GLN A 33 -20.54 -5.49 42.94
N LYS A 34 -19.54 -5.20 43.77
CA LYS A 34 -19.29 -5.89 45.02
C LYS A 34 -20.02 -5.30 46.23
N ALA A 35 -20.59 -4.10 46.12
CA ALA A 35 -21.17 -3.38 47.26
C ALA A 35 -22.64 -3.69 47.52
N GLU A 36 -23.38 -4.35 46.63
CA GLU A 36 -24.81 -4.54 46.73
C GLU A 36 -25.26 -5.97 47.07
N PHE A 37 -24.35 -6.89 47.43
CA PHE A 37 -24.67 -8.26 47.77
C PHE A 37 -24.71 -8.54 49.28
N GLU A 38 -24.93 -7.55 50.13
CA GLU A 38 -25.29 -7.78 51.51
C GLU A 38 -26.81 -7.53 51.73
N ASN A 39 -27.49 -8.65 51.95
CA ASN A 39 -28.82 -8.76 52.53
C ASN A 39 -30.02 -8.43 51.63
N ASP A 40 -30.42 -9.40 50.88
CA ASP A 40 -31.80 -9.94 51.00
C ASP A 40 -31.85 -11.33 50.38
N MET A 41 -31.84 -12.34 51.22
CA MET A 41 -32.12 -13.73 50.81
C MET A 41 -33.60 -13.89 50.48
N LYS A 42 -34.08 -13.20 49.48
CA LYS A 42 -35.14 -13.66 48.62
C LYS A 42 -34.50 -14.22 47.39
N THR A 43 -34.66 -15.52 47.21
CA THR A 43 -34.34 -16.20 45.95
C THR A 43 -35.13 -15.54 44.80
N GLN A 44 -34.67 -14.38 44.34
CA GLN A 44 -34.96 -13.97 42.98
C GLN A 44 -34.17 -14.95 42.14
N ALA A 45 -34.89 -15.71 41.33
CA ALA A 45 -34.28 -16.46 40.27
C ALA A 45 -33.44 -15.46 39.47
N VAL A 46 -32.11 -15.50 39.69
CA VAL A 46 -31.16 -14.73 38.90
C VAL A 46 -31.43 -15.15 37.47
N ASP A 47 -31.81 -14.22 36.65
CA ASP A 47 -32.25 -14.50 35.30
C ASP A 47 -31.11 -15.25 34.60
N ALA A 48 -31.21 -16.58 34.48
CA ALA A 48 -30.20 -17.43 33.89
C ALA A 48 -29.91 -17.03 32.45
N GLU A 49 -30.87 -16.33 31.79
CA GLU A 49 -30.67 -15.77 30.47
C GLU A 49 -29.71 -14.59 30.48
N TYR A 50 -29.70 -13.75 31.51
CA TYR A 50 -28.77 -12.60 31.59
C TYR A 50 -27.32 -13.07 31.74
N PHE A 51 -27.06 -14.05 32.59
CA PHE A 51 -25.72 -14.65 32.72
C PHE A 51 -25.32 -15.44 31.48
N SER A 52 -26.23 -16.13 30.85
CA SER A 52 -25.97 -16.84 29.61
C SER A 52 -25.68 -15.86 28.45
N GLU A 53 -26.37 -14.73 28.38
CA GLU A 53 -26.14 -13.70 27.36
C GLU A 53 -24.79 -12.98 27.54
N ALA A 54 -24.45 -12.60 28.77
CA ALA A 54 -23.15 -11.99 29.08
C ALA A 54 -21.97 -12.95 28.79
N ALA A 55 -22.10 -14.20 29.22
CA ALA A 55 -21.11 -15.24 28.92
C ALA A 55 -20.98 -15.48 27.41
N TYR A 56 -22.09 -15.57 26.69
CA TYR A 56 -22.13 -15.72 25.25
C TYR A 56 -21.48 -14.52 24.52
N ARG A 57 -21.77 -13.30 24.96
CA ARG A 57 -21.14 -12.07 24.43
C ARG A 57 -19.62 -12.08 24.67
N ALA A 58 -19.19 -12.44 25.89
CA ALA A 58 -17.78 -12.54 26.25
C ALA A 58 -17.05 -13.59 25.40
N GLU A 59 -17.65 -14.78 25.23
CA GLU A 59 -17.11 -15.84 24.37
C GLU A 59 -16.99 -15.38 22.90
N ARG A 60 -18.02 -14.73 22.35
CA ARG A 60 -17.97 -14.19 20.98
C ARG A 60 -16.89 -13.13 20.81
N LEU A 61 -16.69 -12.27 21.80
CA LEU A 61 -15.63 -11.27 21.78
C LEU A 61 -14.25 -11.93 21.85
N ALA A 62 -14.06 -12.96 22.69
CA ALA A 62 -12.83 -13.72 22.78
C ALA A 62 -12.50 -14.41 21.43
N ILE A 63 -13.48 -15.08 20.84
CA ILE A 63 -13.35 -15.72 19.52
C ILE A 63 -13.03 -14.68 18.43
N ARG A 64 -13.70 -13.52 18.45
CA ARG A 64 -13.42 -12.43 17.50
C ARG A 64 -11.98 -11.93 17.68
N LYS A 65 -11.54 -11.72 18.92
CA LYS A 65 -10.17 -11.26 19.22
C LYS A 65 -9.13 -12.31 18.83
N GLU A 66 -9.43 -13.59 19.03
CA GLU A 66 -8.56 -14.70 18.63
C GLU A 66 -8.38 -14.77 17.11
N ARG A 67 -9.47 -14.60 16.34
CA ARG A 67 -9.47 -14.75 14.88
C ARG A 67 -8.94 -13.55 14.14
N ASN A 68 -8.93 -12.37 14.75
CA ASN A 68 -8.54 -11.12 14.09
C ASN A 68 -7.23 -10.57 14.65
N THR A 69 -6.28 -10.33 13.77
CA THR A 69 -5.04 -9.62 14.09
C THR A 69 -5.03 -8.29 13.36
N ILE A 70 -4.77 -7.21 14.07
CA ILE A 70 -4.68 -5.87 13.52
C ILE A 70 -3.30 -5.30 13.87
N ASP A 71 -2.62 -4.78 12.87
CA ASP A 71 -1.38 -4.02 13.00
C ASP A 71 -1.57 -2.68 12.29
N PHE A 72 -1.42 -1.61 13.02
CA PHE A 72 -1.53 -0.25 12.52
C PHE A 72 -0.23 0.49 12.82
N SER A 73 0.31 1.19 11.83
CA SER A 73 1.43 2.10 12.03
C SER A 73 1.23 3.40 11.27
N ALA A 74 1.58 4.50 11.93
CA ALA A 74 1.62 5.83 11.34
C ALA A 74 3.01 6.42 11.55
N ASN A 75 3.57 6.94 10.49
CA ASN A 75 4.91 7.52 10.49
C ASN A 75 4.84 8.93 9.91
N LEU A 76 5.48 9.88 10.56
CA LEU A 76 5.67 11.24 10.06
C LEU A 76 7.16 11.51 10.01
N HIS A 77 7.67 11.73 8.82
CA HIS A 77 9.07 12.00 8.55
C HIS A 77 9.23 13.43 8.07
N GLY A 78 10.31 14.07 8.47
CA GLY A 78 10.68 15.41 8.04
C GLY A 78 12.17 15.53 7.83
N SER A 79 12.58 16.39 6.92
CA SER A 79 13.94 16.87 6.81
C SER A 79 13.94 18.37 6.53
N LEU A 80 14.89 19.06 7.13
CA LEU A 80 15.11 20.48 6.94
C LEU A 80 16.59 20.70 6.62
N THR A 81 16.84 21.32 5.49
CA THR A 81 18.17 21.82 5.12
C THR A 81 18.09 23.33 5.04
N ALA A 82 18.92 24.02 5.79
CA ALA A 82 18.93 25.48 5.84
C ALA A 82 20.36 26.02 5.78
N TYR A 83 20.56 26.99 4.92
CA TYR A 83 21.84 27.71 4.75
C TYR A 83 21.65 29.19 5.04
N SER A 84 22.60 29.78 5.73
CA SER A 84 22.65 31.24 5.92
C SER A 84 23.03 31.92 4.61
N LYS A 85 22.67 33.20 4.46
CA LYS A 85 23.02 33.99 3.28
C LYS A 85 24.57 34.15 3.11
N SER A 86 25.30 33.98 4.16
CA SER A 86 26.78 34.06 4.20
C SER A 86 27.48 32.72 4.03
N TRP A 87 26.73 31.62 3.76
CA TRP A 87 27.31 30.33 3.47
C TRP A 87 28.00 30.33 2.11
N GLN A 88 29.33 30.15 2.08
CA GLN A 88 30.12 30.27 0.84
C GLN A 88 29.98 29.08 -0.11
N ALA A 89 29.71 27.88 0.43
CA ALA A 89 29.41 26.74 -0.40
C ALA A 89 27.98 26.83 -0.96
N SER A 90 27.76 26.39 -2.17
CA SER A 90 26.43 26.33 -2.78
C SER A 90 25.50 25.40 -2.00
N GLY A 91 24.23 25.78 -1.86
CA GLY A 91 23.19 24.97 -1.25
C GLY A 91 21.86 25.72 -1.21
N ASP A 92 20.78 24.97 -1.39
CA ASP A 92 19.41 25.50 -1.30
C ASP A 92 18.73 25.03 -0.04
N ASN A 93 17.96 25.94 0.57
CA ASN A 93 17.06 25.57 1.65
C ASN A 93 15.98 24.62 1.11
N ALA A 94 15.79 23.52 1.82
CA ALA A 94 14.80 22.51 1.45
C ALA A 94 14.06 22.01 2.68
N ILE A 95 12.76 21.82 2.54
CA ILE A 95 11.91 21.18 3.54
C ILE A 95 11.24 19.99 2.89
N THR A 96 11.34 18.82 3.50
CA THR A 96 10.60 17.62 3.07
C THR A 96 9.70 17.17 4.20
N VAL A 97 8.46 16.87 3.88
CA VAL A 97 7.49 16.26 4.79
C VAL A 97 6.92 15.02 4.13
N LEU A 98 6.92 13.89 4.83
CA LEU A 98 6.37 12.63 4.38
C LEU A 98 5.52 12.00 5.48
N ALA A 99 4.28 11.71 5.18
CA ALA A 99 3.39 10.90 6.00
C ALA A 99 3.21 9.51 5.39
N ASN A 100 3.23 8.48 6.23
CA ASN A 100 3.01 7.10 5.83
C ASN A 100 2.10 6.41 6.85
N ILE A 101 1.01 5.81 6.38
CA ILE A 101 0.05 5.07 7.20
C ILE A 101 -0.01 3.65 6.63
N ASN A 102 0.11 2.65 7.52
CA ASN A 102 -0.06 1.25 7.16
C ASN A 102 -1.09 0.62 8.10
N PHE A 103 -2.01 -0.09 7.51
CA PHE A 103 -3.01 -0.90 8.21
C PHE A 103 -2.94 -2.32 7.66
N LEU A 104 -2.82 -3.28 8.55
CA LEU A 104 -2.85 -4.71 8.24
C LEU A 104 -3.93 -5.36 9.10
N HIS A 105 -4.84 -6.07 8.46
CA HIS A 105 -5.85 -6.91 9.12
C HIS A 105 -5.72 -8.33 8.61
N THR A 106 -5.63 -9.28 9.53
CA THR A 106 -5.66 -10.71 9.23
C THR A 106 -6.80 -11.36 9.98
N TYR A 107 -7.72 -11.97 9.25
CA TYR A 107 -8.73 -12.86 9.80
C TYR A 107 -8.34 -14.31 9.52
N LYS A 108 -8.43 -15.17 10.53
CA LYS A 108 -8.15 -16.61 10.38
C LYS A 108 -9.24 -17.43 11.06
N LYS A 109 -9.78 -18.41 10.32
CA LYS A 109 -10.73 -19.40 10.83
C LYS A 109 -10.46 -20.76 10.18
N ASN A 110 -10.07 -21.74 10.97
CA ASN A 110 -9.73 -23.08 10.50
C ASN A 110 -8.66 -23.00 9.38
N LYS A 111 -8.98 -23.53 8.20
CA LYS A 111 -8.14 -23.53 7.00
C LYS A 111 -8.24 -22.24 6.18
N PHE A 112 -9.18 -21.35 6.50
CA PHE A 112 -9.38 -20.10 5.78
C PHE A 112 -8.69 -18.93 6.48
N SER A 113 -8.01 -18.10 5.69
CA SER A 113 -7.46 -16.83 6.14
C SER A 113 -7.67 -15.76 5.09
N ILE A 114 -7.85 -14.52 5.53
CA ILE A 114 -7.85 -13.36 4.66
C ILE A 114 -6.95 -12.30 5.27
N THR A 115 -5.99 -11.83 4.49
CA THR A 115 -5.10 -10.74 4.87
C THR A 115 -5.41 -9.54 4.01
N SER A 116 -5.78 -8.43 4.65
CA SER A 116 -6.06 -7.17 3.98
C SER A 116 -5.08 -6.11 4.45
N THR A 117 -4.52 -5.34 3.51
CA THR A 117 -3.61 -4.24 3.81
C THR A 117 -4.09 -2.96 3.16
N ALA A 118 -3.89 -1.85 3.85
CA ALA A 118 -4.05 -0.52 3.31
C ALA A 118 -2.82 0.32 3.65
N THR A 119 -2.16 0.83 2.64
CA THR A 119 -1.00 1.71 2.79
C THR A 119 -1.26 3.02 2.09
N ALA A 120 -0.97 4.13 2.76
CA ALA A 120 -1.02 5.45 2.17
C ALA A 120 0.30 6.18 2.46
N LYS A 121 0.94 6.68 1.40
CA LYS A 121 2.17 7.49 1.48
C LYS A 121 1.90 8.81 0.81
N PHE A 122 2.22 9.90 1.48
CA PHE A 122 2.02 11.24 0.95
C PHE A 122 3.13 12.18 1.39
N GLY A 123 3.81 12.80 0.44
CA GLY A 123 4.95 13.63 0.73
C GLY A 123 5.09 14.82 -0.22
N TYR A 124 5.58 15.91 0.35
CA TYR A 124 5.90 17.15 -0.35
C TYR A 124 7.31 17.63 -0.02
N ASN A 125 7.93 18.24 -1.01
CA ASN A 125 9.17 19.00 -0.86
C ASN A 125 8.90 20.48 -1.13
N ASN A 126 9.54 21.35 -0.37
CA ASN A 126 9.69 22.77 -0.69
C ASN A 126 11.14 23.03 -1.03
N MET A 127 11.39 23.55 -2.20
CA MET A 127 12.74 23.95 -2.64
C MET A 127 12.65 25.21 -3.51
N LYS A 128 13.73 25.99 -3.55
CA LYS A 128 13.86 27.11 -4.47
C LYS A 128 13.77 26.63 -5.90
N THR A 129 12.98 27.33 -6.70
CA THR A 129 12.79 27.06 -8.13
C THR A 129 12.70 28.40 -8.86
N ASP A 130 13.47 28.54 -9.91
CA ASP A 130 13.31 29.67 -10.81
C ASP A 130 12.13 29.44 -11.74
N LEU A 131 11.11 30.25 -11.58
CA LEU A 131 9.89 30.21 -12.39
C LEU A 131 9.97 31.16 -13.61
N GLY A 132 10.98 32.02 -13.68
CA GLY A 132 11.05 33.16 -14.61
C GLY A 132 10.31 34.36 -14.04
N ALA A 133 10.65 35.56 -14.55
CA ALA A 133 10.11 36.82 -14.06
C ALA A 133 8.57 36.90 -14.16
N GLU A 134 8.00 36.33 -15.19
CA GLU A 134 6.54 36.27 -15.43
C GLU A 134 5.77 35.55 -14.31
N TYR A 135 6.37 34.54 -13.68
CA TYR A 135 5.74 33.71 -12.64
C TYR A 135 6.29 33.99 -11.23
N GLY A 136 6.88 35.16 -11.03
CA GLY A 136 7.35 35.63 -9.72
C GLY A 136 8.80 35.27 -9.38
N GLY A 137 9.63 34.98 -10.38
CA GLY A 137 11.07 34.78 -10.24
C GLY A 137 11.44 33.56 -9.43
N THR A 138 12.56 33.61 -8.74
CA THR A 138 13.08 32.51 -7.89
C THR A 138 12.41 32.52 -6.52
N ARG A 139 11.65 31.49 -6.20
CA ARG A 139 10.97 31.34 -4.90
C ARG A 139 10.87 29.89 -4.45
N GLY A 140 10.52 29.66 -3.19
CA GLY A 140 10.20 28.32 -2.65
C GLY A 140 8.91 27.80 -3.26
N VAL A 141 8.97 26.59 -3.82
CA VAL A 141 7.83 25.92 -4.46
C VAL A 141 7.59 24.58 -3.79
N TRP A 142 6.34 24.33 -3.40
CA TRP A 142 5.88 23.04 -2.93
C TRP A 142 5.52 22.15 -4.09
N PHE A 143 6.17 20.99 -4.19
CA PHE A 143 5.84 19.98 -5.18
C PHE A 143 5.78 18.59 -4.54
N LYS A 144 4.95 17.75 -5.10
CA LYS A 144 4.73 16.37 -4.66
C LYS A 144 5.95 15.51 -5.01
N ASN A 145 6.47 14.76 -4.04
CA ASN A 145 7.57 13.81 -4.23
C ASN A 145 7.15 12.37 -4.04
N VAL A 146 6.17 12.11 -3.17
CA VAL A 146 5.61 10.77 -2.94
C VAL A 146 4.10 10.89 -2.84
N ASP A 147 3.39 10.00 -3.50
CA ASP A 147 1.93 9.93 -3.45
C ASP A 147 1.49 8.53 -3.90
N GLU A 148 1.07 7.72 -2.97
CA GLU A 148 0.68 6.34 -3.24
C GLU A 148 -0.39 5.88 -2.27
N ILE A 149 -1.46 5.30 -2.80
CA ILE A 149 -2.45 4.52 -2.06
C ILE A 149 -2.36 3.09 -2.56
N VAL A 150 -2.18 2.13 -1.67
CA VAL A 150 -2.21 0.70 -1.98
C VAL A 150 -3.21 0.02 -1.09
N LEU A 151 -4.18 -0.65 -1.69
CA LEU A 151 -5.13 -1.54 -1.03
C LEU A 151 -4.90 -2.94 -1.54
N SER A 152 -4.76 -3.92 -0.66
CA SER A 152 -4.70 -5.30 -1.09
C SER A 152 -5.48 -6.22 -0.17
N THR A 153 -5.98 -7.32 -0.73
CA THR A 153 -6.63 -8.39 0.02
C THR A 153 -6.26 -9.74 -0.58
N ALA A 154 -6.01 -10.70 0.30
CA ALA A 154 -5.58 -12.03 -0.07
C ALA A 154 -6.35 -13.08 0.72
N PRO A 155 -7.54 -13.52 0.25
CA PRO A 155 -8.22 -14.69 0.77
C PRO A 155 -7.45 -15.97 0.37
N GLN A 156 -7.18 -16.83 1.32
CA GLN A 156 -6.39 -18.04 1.15
C GLN A 156 -6.98 -19.21 1.95
N TRP A 157 -6.81 -20.42 1.42
CA TRP A 157 -7.17 -21.70 2.05
C TRP A 157 -5.94 -22.59 2.18
N ASP A 158 -5.73 -23.14 3.37
CA ASP A 158 -4.67 -24.09 3.63
C ASP A 158 -4.96 -25.42 2.90
N MET A 159 -4.02 -25.87 2.08
CA MET A 159 -4.08 -27.17 1.35
C MET A 159 -3.36 -28.27 2.13
N VAL A 160 -2.06 -28.31 1.93
CA VAL A 160 -1.12 -29.22 2.57
C VAL A 160 -0.08 -28.39 3.32
N LYS A 161 0.80 -29.07 4.07
CA LYS A 161 1.81 -28.38 4.87
C LYS A 161 2.57 -27.32 4.04
N ASN A 162 2.55 -26.08 4.53
CA ASN A 162 3.20 -24.89 3.95
C ASN A 162 2.66 -24.41 2.60
N TRP A 163 1.60 -25.02 2.07
CA TRP A 163 0.95 -24.59 0.83
C TRP A 163 -0.45 -24.08 1.09
N THR A 164 -0.77 -22.94 0.50
CA THR A 164 -2.12 -22.41 0.44
C THR A 164 -2.51 -22.13 -1.01
N TYR A 165 -3.80 -22.15 -1.31
CA TYR A 165 -4.32 -21.63 -2.57
C TYR A 165 -5.26 -20.47 -2.30
N GLY A 166 -5.37 -19.57 -3.23
CA GLY A 166 -6.27 -18.42 -3.07
C GLY A 166 -6.07 -17.33 -4.09
N ALA A 167 -6.70 -16.20 -3.79
CA ALA A 167 -6.59 -15.00 -4.63
C ALA A 167 -5.69 -13.96 -3.97
N ASN A 168 -5.08 -13.11 -4.82
CA ASN A 168 -4.48 -11.86 -4.40
C ASN A 168 -5.08 -10.75 -5.27
N ILE A 169 -5.61 -9.71 -4.63
CA ILE A 169 -6.15 -8.54 -5.30
C ILE A 169 -5.43 -7.34 -4.74
N LYS A 170 -4.82 -6.54 -5.60
CA LYS A 170 -4.07 -5.33 -5.22
C LYS A 170 -4.51 -4.18 -6.10
N PHE A 171 -4.96 -3.11 -5.48
CA PHE A 171 -5.29 -1.86 -6.12
C PHE A 171 -4.30 -0.79 -5.69
N ARG A 172 -3.81 -0.01 -6.65
CA ARG A 172 -2.86 1.08 -6.41
C ARG A 172 -3.26 2.33 -7.18
N THR A 173 -3.22 3.47 -6.52
CA THR A 173 -3.44 4.78 -7.13
C THR A 173 -2.73 5.87 -6.33
N GLN A 174 -3.05 7.13 -6.58
CA GLN A 174 -2.51 8.29 -5.90
C GLN A 174 -3.62 9.29 -5.52
N PHE A 175 -3.31 10.23 -4.61
CA PHE A 175 -4.29 11.21 -4.10
C PHE A 175 -4.38 12.47 -4.97
N ALA A 176 -3.22 13.01 -5.37
CA ALA A 176 -3.11 14.38 -5.85
C ALA A 176 -2.52 14.47 -7.25
N PRO A 177 -2.78 15.56 -7.98
CA PRO A 177 -2.14 15.81 -9.26
C PRO A 177 -0.61 15.83 -9.12
N GLY A 178 0.09 15.23 -10.11
CA GLY A 178 1.53 15.28 -10.26
C GLY A 178 1.92 16.09 -11.51
N TYR A 179 3.11 16.68 -11.47
CA TYR A 179 3.66 17.50 -12.55
C TYR A 179 5.09 17.05 -12.87
N SER A 180 5.54 17.25 -14.11
CA SER A 180 6.85 16.76 -14.57
C SER A 180 8.02 17.51 -13.95
N ALA A 181 7.85 18.80 -13.67
CA ALA A 181 8.86 19.64 -13.06
C ALA A 181 8.29 20.47 -11.88
N ARG A 182 9.19 20.94 -11.01
CA ARG A 182 8.82 21.68 -9.80
C ARG A 182 7.98 22.92 -10.04
N GLY A 183 8.28 23.64 -11.12
CA GLY A 183 7.59 24.87 -11.49
C GLY A 183 6.33 24.69 -12.33
N ASP A 184 6.07 23.50 -12.82
CA ASP A 184 5.02 23.26 -13.82
C ASP A 184 3.62 23.59 -13.31
N LYS A 185 3.34 23.29 -12.03
CA LYS A 185 2.06 23.64 -11.42
C LYS A 185 1.80 25.14 -11.43
N GLN A 186 2.81 25.94 -11.12
CA GLN A 186 2.73 27.41 -11.06
C GLN A 186 2.63 28.03 -12.45
N LYS A 187 3.20 27.37 -13.45
CA LYS A 187 3.17 27.78 -14.86
C LYS A 187 1.93 27.28 -15.61
N GLY A 188 1.05 26.51 -14.94
CA GLY A 188 -0.10 25.90 -15.59
C GLY A 188 0.25 24.77 -16.56
N ALA A 189 1.43 24.16 -16.42
CA ALA A 189 1.87 23.08 -17.29
C ALA A 189 1.02 21.82 -17.14
N GLN A 190 1.10 20.94 -18.14
CA GLN A 190 0.34 19.71 -18.19
C GLN A 190 0.68 18.79 -17.02
N ARG A 191 -0.35 18.23 -16.40
CA ARG A 191 -0.22 17.22 -15.36
C ARG A 191 0.36 15.94 -15.94
N VAL A 192 1.14 15.24 -15.13
CA VAL A 192 1.66 13.91 -15.45
C VAL A 192 0.92 12.79 -14.73
N SER A 193 0.15 13.14 -13.70
CA SER A 193 -0.67 12.18 -12.95
C SER A 193 -1.79 12.88 -12.19
N ASN A 194 -2.82 12.12 -11.81
CA ASN A 194 -3.97 12.61 -11.04
C ASN A 194 -4.57 11.45 -10.21
N PHE A 195 -5.62 11.73 -9.41
CA PHE A 195 -6.38 10.67 -8.75
C PHE A 195 -6.96 9.69 -9.80
N MET A 196 -6.72 8.39 -9.64
CA MET A 196 -7.11 7.35 -10.60
C MET A 196 -6.52 7.53 -12.01
N ALA A 197 -5.44 8.29 -12.14
CA ALA A 197 -4.70 8.46 -13.38
C ALA A 197 -3.18 8.48 -13.10
N PRO A 198 -2.55 7.28 -12.96
CA PRO A 198 -3.13 5.95 -13.16
C PRO A 198 -3.77 5.35 -11.89
N GLY A 199 -4.77 4.46 -12.11
CA GLY A 199 -5.20 3.45 -11.17
C GLY A 199 -4.80 2.08 -11.68
N TYR A 200 -4.11 1.25 -10.88
CA TYR A 200 -3.70 -0.09 -11.24
C TYR A 200 -4.46 -1.11 -10.41
N LEU A 201 -5.01 -2.13 -11.06
CA LEU A 201 -5.65 -3.27 -10.40
C LEU A 201 -4.95 -4.55 -10.86
N ASP A 202 -4.29 -5.22 -9.93
CA ASP A 202 -3.71 -6.54 -10.13
C ASP A 202 -4.56 -7.56 -9.38
N ALA A 203 -5.06 -8.59 -10.08
CA ALA A 203 -5.80 -9.70 -9.49
C ALA A 203 -5.17 -11.01 -9.95
N SER A 204 -5.03 -11.97 -9.03
CA SER A 204 -4.44 -13.26 -9.36
C SER A 204 -5.03 -14.39 -8.54
N LEU A 205 -5.08 -15.58 -9.13
CA LEU A 205 -5.45 -16.85 -8.50
C LEU A 205 -4.26 -17.80 -8.59
N GLY A 206 -3.90 -18.40 -7.47
CA GLY A 206 -2.74 -19.27 -7.46
C GLY A 206 -2.42 -19.91 -6.13
N PHE A 207 -1.20 -20.34 -6.01
CA PHE A 207 -0.66 -21.09 -4.88
C PHE A 207 0.42 -20.26 -4.18
N THR A 208 0.41 -20.33 -2.86
CA THR A 208 1.45 -19.69 -2.04
C THR A 208 2.17 -20.78 -1.23
N TYR A 209 3.47 -20.81 -1.36
CA TYR A 209 4.35 -21.64 -0.55
C TYR A 209 5.04 -20.77 0.50
N VAL A 210 4.98 -21.19 1.74
CA VAL A 210 5.67 -20.55 2.88
C VAL A 210 6.84 -21.43 3.27
N LEU A 211 8.06 -20.95 3.10
CA LEU A 211 9.24 -21.69 3.53
C LEU A 211 9.22 -21.92 5.05
N PRO A 212 9.30 -23.17 5.53
CA PRO A 212 9.25 -23.49 6.95
C PRO A 212 10.58 -23.17 7.66
N SER A 213 11.00 -21.91 7.63
CA SER A 213 12.25 -21.46 8.23
C SER A 213 12.06 -20.10 8.92
N GLU A 214 12.17 -20.08 10.22
CA GLU A 214 12.17 -18.84 11.00
C GLU A 214 13.38 -17.98 10.70
N LYS A 215 14.50 -18.60 10.30
CA LYS A 215 15.71 -17.86 9.92
C LYS A 215 15.57 -17.17 8.59
N PHE A 216 14.76 -17.73 7.66
CA PHE A 216 14.55 -17.22 6.32
C PHE A 216 13.06 -17.27 5.94
N PRO A 217 12.23 -16.34 6.43
CA PRO A 217 10.77 -16.34 6.22
C PRO A 217 10.42 -15.87 4.80
N LEU A 218 10.60 -16.75 3.83
CA LEU A 218 10.26 -16.51 2.42
C LEU A 218 8.87 -17.05 2.11
N LYS A 219 8.08 -16.25 1.40
CA LYS A 219 6.81 -16.65 0.79
C LYS A 219 6.92 -16.51 -0.71
N VAL A 220 6.56 -17.57 -1.43
CA VAL A 220 6.54 -17.61 -2.90
C VAL A 220 5.10 -17.78 -3.33
N ASN A 221 4.58 -16.82 -4.09
CA ASN A 221 3.27 -16.92 -4.72
C ASN A 221 3.43 -17.18 -6.21
N LEU A 222 2.80 -18.24 -6.68
CA LEU A 222 2.77 -18.65 -8.09
C LEU A 222 1.33 -18.58 -8.56
N SER A 223 1.01 -17.64 -9.43
CA SER A 223 -0.36 -17.43 -9.92
C SER A 223 -0.43 -17.70 -11.42
N PRO A 224 -0.88 -18.90 -11.82
CA PRO A 224 -1.05 -19.26 -13.24
C PRO A 224 -2.15 -18.45 -13.92
N ILE A 225 -3.07 -17.87 -13.15
CA ILE A 225 -4.11 -16.99 -13.66
C ILE A 225 -3.90 -15.62 -12.98
N ALA A 226 -3.51 -14.64 -13.77
CA ALA A 226 -3.31 -13.29 -13.29
C ALA A 226 -3.85 -12.28 -14.30
N MET A 227 -4.37 -11.16 -13.80
CA MET A 227 -4.88 -10.04 -14.58
C MET A 227 -4.25 -8.76 -14.03
N SER A 228 -3.85 -7.88 -14.93
CA SER A 228 -3.45 -6.52 -14.62
C SER A 228 -4.30 -5.55 -15.43
N ALA A 229 -4.88 -4.55 -14.76
CA ALA A 229 -5.66 -3.51 -15.41
C ALA A 229 -5.10 -2.14 -15.04
N THR A 230 -5.05 -1.23 -16.01
CA THR A 230 -4.69 0.17 -15.82
C THR A 230 -5.88 1.04 -16.17
N TYR A 231 -6.25 1.93 -15.27
CA TYR A 231 -7.36 2.89 -15.44
C TYR A 231 -6.83 4.31 -15.43
N LEU A 232 -7.41 5.15 -16.26
CA LEU A 232 -7.11 6.57 -16.34
C LEU A 232 -8.39 7.38 -16.21
N SER A 233 -8.45 8.25 -15.22
CA SER A 233 -9.54 9.23 -15.07
C SER A 233 -9.29 10.51 -15.85
N ASP A 234 -8.16 10.63 -16.55
CA ASP A 234 -7.73 11.80 -17.31
C ASP A 234 -7.23 11.33 -18.68
N ASP A 235 -8.00 11.62 -19.72
CA ASP A 235 -7.78 11.16 -21.10
C ASP A 235 -6.47 11.70 -21.69
N ASN A 236 -5.99 12.86 -21.20
CA ASN A 236 -4.73 13.46 -21.63
C ASN A 236 -3.48 12.68 -21.20
N LEU A 237 -3.64 11.63 -20.38
CA LEU A 237 -2.54 10.83 -19.85
C LEU A 237 -2.45 9.42 -20.48
N SER A 238 -3.31 9.09 -21.46
CA SER A 238 -3.43 7.74 -22.02
C SER A 238 -2.07 7.15 -22.46
N ASN A 239 -1.38 7.79 -23.36
CA ASN A 239 -0.11 7.29 -23.91
C ASN A 239 1.01 7.16 -22.86
N ARG A 240 0.90 7.85 -21.74
CA ARG A 240 1.95 7.86 -20.73
C ARG A 240 2.01 6.57 -19.92
N TYR A 241 0.86 5.91 -19.71
CA TYR A 241 0.74 4.71 -18.89
C TYR A 241 0.47 3.43 -19.70
N GLY A 242 0.78 3.49 -21.00
CA GLY A 242 0.61 2.37 -21.92
C GLY A 242 -0.86 2.03 -22.21
N VAL A 243 -1.77 2.95 -21.93
CA VAL A 243 -3.17 2.90 -22.38
C VAL A 243 -3.24 3.54 -23.76
N PRO A 244 -3.86 2.91 -24.77
CA PRO A 244 -3.96 3.48 -26.11
C PRO A 244 -4.67 4.83 -26.11
N GLU A 245 -4.33 5.67 -27.09
CA GLU A 245 -4.97 6.96 -27.28
C GLU A 245 -6.47 6.82 -27.49
N GLY A 246 -7.25 7.67 -26.83
CA GLY A 246 -8.72 7.60 -26.87
C GLY A 246 -9.35 6.51 -25.99
N GLN A 247 -8.56 5.76 -25.24
CA GLN A 247 -9.02 4.79 -24.25
C GLN A 247 -8.68 5.22 -22.83
N ASN A 248 -9.52 4.82 -21.87
CA ASN A 248 -9.38 5.12 -20.45
C ASN A 248 -8.95 3.91 -19.63
N SER A 249 -8.73 2.78 -20.28
CA SER A 249 -8.32 1.55 -19.60
C SER A 249 -7.58 0.60 -20.52
N LYS A 250 -6.80 -0.27 -19.92
CA LYS A 250 -6.10 -1.38 -20.55
C LYS A 250 -6.18 -2.60 -19.64
N TYR A 251 -6.38 -3.77 -20.25
CA TYR A 251 -6.46 -5.05 -19.55
C TYR A 251 -5.42 -6.02 -20.10
N GLU A 252 -4.79 -6.76 -19.21
CA GLU A 252 -3.83 -7.79 -19.56
C GLU A 252 -4.09 -9.04 -18.71
N GLY A 253 -4.08 -10.20 -19.36
CA GLY A 253 -4.17 -11.50 -18.71
C GLY A 253 -2.87 -12.27 -18.86
N GLY A 254 -2.55 -13.10 -17.87
CA GLY A 254 -1.30 -13.85 -17.90
C GLY A 254 -1.04 -14.65 -16.65
N LEU A 255 0.24 -14.77 -16.30
CA LEU A 255 0.69 -15.36 -15.05
C LEU A 255 1.51 -14.36 -14.24
N SER A 256 1.55 -14.57 -12.93
CA SER A 256 2.42 -13.78 -12.05
C SER A 256 3.16 -14.63 -11.04
N VAL A 257 4.34 -14.14 -10.65
CA VAL A 257 5.17 -14.69 -9.59
C VAL A 257 5.49 -13.57 -8.62
N GLN A 258 5.33 -13.84 -7.31
CA GLN A 258 5.70 -12.90 -6.27
C GLN A 258 6.48 -13.57 -5.17
N LEU A 259 7.59 -12.98 -4.80
CA LEU A 259 8.45 -13.36 -3.68
C LEU A 259 8.30 -12.31 -2.59
N ASN A 260 8.03 -12.74 -1.37
CA ASN A 260 7.95 -11.85 -0.22
C ASN A 260 8.86 -12.38 0.88
N PHE A 261 9.69 -11.50 1.40
CA PHE A 261 10.53 -11.75 2.57
C PHE A 261 10.32 -10.63 3.57
N ASP A 262 10.07 -10.97 4.82
CA ASP A 262 9.87 -10.01 5.91
C ASP A 262 10.47 -10.57 7.19
N LYS A 263 11.56 -9.97 7.63
CA LYS A 263 12.26 -10.41 8.84
C LYS A 263 12.63 -9.25 9.72
N THR A 264 12.48 -9.49 11.01
CA THR A 264 12.86 -8.57 12.07
C THR A 264 13.99 -9.19 12.90
N TRP A 265 15.01 -8.40 13.21
CA TRP A 265 16.16 -8.80 14.03
C TRP A 265 16.26 -7.99 15.31
N GLY A 266 16.93 -8.60 16.30
CA GLY A 266 17.24 -7.98 17.59
C GLY A 266 16.14 -8.16 18.64
N LYS A 267 16.50 -8.09 19.94
CA LYS A 267 15.60 -8.31 21.08
C LYS A 267 14.37 -7.40 21.07
N ASN A 268 14.52 -6.16 20.57
CA ASN A 268 13.45 -5.15 20.50
C ASN A 268 12.95 -4.91 19.07
N GLY A 269 13.31 -5.78 18.11
CA GLY A 269 12.95 -5.61 16.73
C GLY A 269 13.47 -4.30 16.12
N TRP A 270 14.73 -3.94 16.45
CA TRP A 270 15.31 -2.67 16.04
C TRP A 270 15.59 -2.59 14.53
N LEU A 271 15.77 -3.74 13.86
CA LEU A 271 15.99 -3.82 12.43
C LEU A 271 14.93 -4.72 11.79
N ARG A 272 14.21 -4.22 10.80
CA ARG A 272 13.28 -4.99 9.97
C ARG A 272 13.63 -4.79 8.50
N TYR A 273 13.78 -5.87 7.77
CA TYR A 273 13.93 -5.85 6.32
C TYR A 273 12.76 -6.54 5.66
N ARG A 274 12.17 -5.85 4.71
CA ARG A 274 11.07 -6.35 3.87
C ARG A 274 11.47 -6.21 2.41
N THR A 275 11.30 -7.27 1.64
CA THR A 275 11.46 -7.21 0.20
C THR A 275 10.32 -7.94 -0.49
N THR A 276 9.83 -7.35 -1.58
CA THR A 276 8.83 -7.93 -2.47
C THR A 276 9.35 -7.84 -3.89
N ALA A 277 9.55 -8.99 -4.52
CA ALA A 277 9.83 -9.07 -5.94
C ALA A 277 8.58 -9.62 -6.64
N TYR A 278 8.08 -8.91 -7.63
CA TYR A 278 6.89 -9.25 -8.42
C TYR A 278 7.22 -9.22 -9.88
N SER A 279 6.79 -10.26 -10.60
CA SER A 279 6.86 -10.33 -12.05
C SER A 279 5.52 -10.76 -12.61
N PHE A 280 5.06 -10.05 -13.64
CA PHE A 280 3.84 -10.35 -14.37
C PHE A 280 4.15 -10.54 -15.85
N TYR A 281 3.78 -11.69 -16.39
CA TYR A 281 3.93 -12.04 -17.82
C TYR A 281 2.54 -12.05 -18.44
N GLY A 282 2.17 -10.93 -19.11
CA GLY A 282 0.85 -10.72 -19.70
C GLY A 282 0.86 -11.04 -21.20
N TRP A 283 0.56 -12.27 -21.57
CA TRP A 283 0.50 -12.68 -23.00
C TRP A 283 -0.88 -12.45 -23.63
N ILE A 284 -1.93 -12.31 -22.81
CA ILE A 284 -3.27 -11.92 -23.24
C ILE A 284 -3.40 -10.44 -22.97
N THR A 285 -3.52 -9.65 -24.02
CA THR A 285 -3.67 -8.19 -23.90
C THR A 285 -4.80 -7.73 -24.80
N ASP A 286 -5.39 -6.58 -24.47
CA ASP A 286 -6.36 -5.93 -25.33
C ASP A 286 -5.71 -5.64 -26.70
N ILE A 287 -6.36 -6.08 -27.77
CA ILE A 287 -5.82 -5.99 -29.15
C ILE A 287 -5.52 -4.54 -29.54
N SER A 288 -6.24 -3.58 -29.01
CA SER A 288 -6.00 -2.14 -29.21
C SER A 288 -4.78 -1.64 -28.44
N SER A 289 -4.26 -2.39 -27.46
CA SER A 289 -3.17 -2.00 -26.58
C SER A 289 -1.81 -2.54 -27.07
N LYS A 290 -1.50 -2.37 -28.34
CA LYS A 290 -0.18 -2.75 -28.91
C LYS A 290 1.00 -1.92 -28.38
N ALA A 291 0.72 -0.93 -27.51
CA ALA A 291 1.77 -0.09 -26.91
C ALA A 291 2.82 -0.87 -26.11
N LYS A 292 2.51 -2.10 -25.65
CA LYS A 292 3.45 -2.97 -24.95
C LYS A 292 4.49 -3.62 -25.85
N PHE A 293 4.19 -3.73 -27.13
CA PHE A 293 4.95 -4.49 -28.11
C PHE A 293 5.53 -3.57 -29.17
N LYS A 294 6.85 -3.55 -29.28
CA LYS A 294 7.52 -2.89 -30.40
C LYS A 294 7.90 -3.97 -31.40
N PRO A 295 7.53 -3.81 -32.69
CA PRO A 295 8.06 -4.70 -33.71
C PRO A 295 9.59 -4.73 -33.64
N THR A 296 10.17 -5.91 -33.75
CA THR A 296 11.61 -6.09 -33.75
C THR A 296 12.05 -6.26 -35.21
N GLU A 297 13.08 -5.54 -35.62
CA GLU A 297 13.69 -5.72 -36.93
C GLU A 297 14.38 -7.09 -36.97
N LEU A 298 14.02 -7.91 -37.94
CA LEU A 298 14.61 -9.22 -38.17
C LEU A 298 15.93 -9.05 -38.94
N GLU A 299 16.78 -10.09 -38.93
CA GLU A 299 18.07 -10.09 -39.62
C GLU A 299 17.96 -9.84 -41.13
N ASP A 300 16.80 -10.09 -41.73
CA ASP A 300 16.47 -9.85 -43.13
C ASP A 300 15.96 -8.42 -43.40
N GLY A 301 15.93 -7.55 -42.41
CA GLY A 301 15.44 -6.18 -42.51
C GLY A 301 13.92 -6.05 -42.50
N THR A 302 13.18 -7.16 -42.34
CA THR A 302 11.71 -7.13 -42.17
C THR A 302 11.32 -6.92 -40.71
N MET A 303 10.17 -6.30 -40.48
CA MET A 303 9.65 -6.14 -39.13
C MET A 303 8.91 -7.41 -38.67
N SER A 304 9.23 -7.88 -37.49
CA SER A 304 8.54 -9.01 -36.87
C SER A 304 7.03 -8.74 -36.74
N GLN A 305 6.21 -9.69 -37.15
CA GLN A 305 4.77 -9.66 -36.92
C GLN A 305 4.40 -10.09 -35.50
N TYR A 306 5.30 -10.75 -34.79
CA TYR A 306 5.14 -11.22 -33.42
C TYR A 306 5.95 -10.36 -32.47
N GLU A 307 5.26 -9.65 -31.61
CA GLU A 307 5.88 -8.84 -30.58
C GLU A 307 6.26 -9.70 -29.39
N HIS A 308 7.49 -9.58 -28.93
CA HIS A 308 7.92 -10.29 -27.71
C HIS A 308 7.27 -9.69 -26.48
N VAL A 309 6.56 -10.51 -25.74
CA VAL A 309 6.01 -10.11 -24.44
C VAL A 309 7.17 -9.99 -23.44
N VAL A 310 7.35 -8.80 -22.91
CA VAL A 310 8.35 -8.55 -21.87
C VAL A 310 7.64 -8.48 -20.52
N PRO A 311 8.07 -9.26 -19.52
CA PRO A 311 7.45 -9.22 -18.21
C PRO A 311 7.55 -7.84 -17.57
N THR A 312 6.47 -7.41 -16.91
CA THR A 312 6.53 -6.30 -15.96
C THR A 312 7.21 -6.78 -14.70
N VAL A 313 8.23 -6.06 -14.22
CA VAL A 313 8.99 -6.41 -13.02
C VAL A 313 8.93 -5.27 -12.03
N ARG A 314 8.69 -5.60 -10.75
CA ARG A 314 8.75 -4.67 -9.64
C ARG A 314 9.50 -5.33 -8.49
N TRP A 315 10.51 -4.66 -7.98
CA TRP A 315 11.26 -5.11 -6.81
C TRP A 315 11.34 -3.97 -5.79
N GLU A 316 10.66 -4.16 -4.68
CA GLU A 316 10.55 -3.19 -3.58
C GLU A 316 11.33 -3.70 -2.37
N ASN A 317 12.11 -2.83 -1.76
CA ASN A 317 12.90 -3.12 -0.57
C ASN A 317 12.66 -2.03 0.46
N THR A 318 12.47 -2.43 1.71
CA THR A 318 12.32 -1.51 2.82
C THR A 318 13.15 -2.00 4.00
N ILE A 319 14.01 -1.14 4.52
CA ILE A 319 14.76 -1.37 5.75
C ILE A 319 14.25 -0.36 6.78
N ASP A 320 13.67 -0.85 7.86
CA ASP A 320 13.24 -0.03 9.00
C ASP A 320 14.22 -0.21 10.15
N ILE A 321 14.83 0.87 10.61
CA ILE A 321 15.77 0.90 11.72
C ILE A 321 15.15 1.73 12.85
N LYS A 322 14.80 1.09 13.97
CA LYS A 322 14.24 1.76 15.15
C LYS A 322 15.36 2.19 16.08
N ALA A 323 15.62 3.49 16.13
CA ALA A 323 16.58 4.08 17.09
C ALA A 323 16.00 4.12 18.51
N THR A 324 14.69 4.43 18.63
CA THR A 324 13.95 4.42 19.90
C THR A 324 12.55 3.87 19.67
N LYS A 325 11.69 3.86 20.72
CA LYS A 325 10.27 3.50 20.60
C LYS A 325 9.51 4.38 19.59
N TYR A 326 9.94 5.63 19.44
CA TYR A 326 9.23 6.63 18.65
C TYR A 326 10.02 7.15 17.45
N ILE A 327 11.33 6.93 17.38
CA ILE A 327 12.19 7.42 16.31
C ILE A 327 12.65 6.24 15.46
N SER A 328 12.40 6.35 14.17
CA SER A 328 12.82 5.35 13.18
C SER A 328 13.44 6.00 11.95
N THR A 329 14.35 5.26 11.34
CA THR A 329 14.90 5.53 10.00
C THR A 329 14.36 4.49 9.04
N GLN A 330 13.87 4.92 7.90
CA GLN A 330 13.42 4.03 6.84
C GLN A 330 14.24 4.29 5.58
N ILE A 331 14.78 3.21 5.03
CA ILE A 331 15.41 3.18 3.72
C ILE A 331 14.49 2.41 2.78
N TYR A 332 14.07 3.05 1.71
CA TYR A 332 13.23 2.46 0.67
C TYR A 332 13.98 2.47 -0.65
N PHE A 333 13.90 1.36 -1.38
CA PHE A 333 14.49 1.22 -2.70
C PHE A 333 13.56 0.39 -3.57
N GLN A 334 13.26 0.88 -4.78
CA GLN A 334 12.39 0.23 -5.74
C GLN A 334 13.03 0.23 -7.12
N LEU A 335 12.99 -0.94 -7.77
CA LEU A 335 13.17 -1.10 -9.21
C LEU A 335 11.83 -1.41 -9.85
N TYR A 336 11.54 -0.74 -10.95
CA TYR A 336 10.32 -0.97 -11.73
C TYR A 336 10.65 -0.95 -13.22
N TYR A 337 10.16 -1.95 -13.92
CA TYR A 337 10.23 -2.03 -15.36
C TYR A 337 8.87 -2.43 -15.92
N ASN A 338 8.34 -1.61 -16.83
CA ASN A 338 7.15 -1.88 -17.61
C ASN A 338 7.33 -1.28 -19.00
N LYS A 339 7.57 -2.12 -20.00
CA LYS A 339 7.83 -1.70 -21.38
C LYS A 339 6.67 -0.91 -21.97
N ALA A 340 5.45 -1.18 -21.54
CA ALA A 340 4.25 -0.45 -22.01
C ALA A 340 4.24 1.03 -21.58
N GLU A 341 4.86 1.35 -20.43
CA GLU A 341 4.95 2.72 -19.93
C GLU A 341 6.21 3.42 -20.44
N ILE A 342 7.37 2.85 -20.13
CA ILE A 342 8.67 3.37 -20.55
C ILE A 342 9.61 2.17 -20.73
N ASP A 343 10.27 2.08 -21.89
CA ASP A 343 11.26 1.05 -22.18
C ASP A 343 12.62 1.37 -21.51
N LYS A 344 12.58 1.63 -20.21
CA LYS A 344 13.74 1.88 -19.35
C LYS A 344 13.48 1.39 -17.93
N LEU A 345 14.53 0.91 -17.28
CA LEU A 345 14.48 0.58 -15.87
C LEU A 345 14.29 1.87 -15.04
N GLN A 346 13.23 1.90 -14.25
CA GLN A 346 12.93 2.99 -13.34
C GLN A 346 13.43 2.65 -11.95
N VAL A 347 14.13 3.58 -11.31
CA VAL A 347 14.71 3.42 -9.98
C VAL A 347 14.18 4.52 -9.08
N SER A 348 13.72 4.15 -7.89
CA SER A 348 13.33 5.08 -6.85
C SER A 348 14.01 4.70 -5.55
N SER A 349 14.60 5.67 -4.86
CA SER A 349 15.20 5.46 -3.55
C SER A 349 14.84 6.61 -2.61
N MET A 350 14.64 6.30 -1.33
CA MET A 350 14.31 7.29 -0.32
C MET A 350 14.93 6.88 1.02
N LEU A 351 15.57 7.83 1.67
CA LEU A 351 15.99 7.76 3.06
C LEU A 351 15.16 8.74 3.87
N SER A 352 14.53 8.29 4.93
CA SER A 352 13.72 9.14 5.79
C SER A 352 13.93 8.83 7.27
N VAL A 353 13.92 9.87 8.10
CA VAL A 353 14.02 9.79 9.55
C VAL A 353 12.81 10.50 10.14
N GLY A 354 12.19 9.93 11.15
CA GLY A 354 11.00 10.56 11.72
C GLY A 354 10.38 9.81 12.88
N LEU A 355 9.20 10.26 13.26
CA LEU A 355 8.41 9.71 14.34
C LEU A 355 7.55 8.56 13.85
N THR A 356 7.52 7.48 14.62
CA THR A 356 6.71 6.28 14.34
C THR A 356 5.79 5.98 15.51
N TYR A 357 4.53 5.77 15.22
CA TYR A 357 3.55 5.19 16.13
C TYR A 357 3.11 3.81 15.62
N THR A 358 3.11 2.81 16.48
CA THR A 358 2.68 1.45 16.13
C THR A 358 1.69 0.94 17.17
N PHE A 359 0.56 0.43 16.70
CA PHE A 359 -0.45 -0.26 17.49
C PHE A 359 -0.61 -1.68 16.97
N LYS A 360 -0.64 -2.65 17.90
CA LYS A 360 -0.93 -4.06 17.63
C LYS A 360 -1.92 -4.57 18.66
N ASN A 361 -2.91 -5.33 18.23
CA ASN A 361 -3.88 -5.92 19.15
C ASN A 361 -3.46 -7.29 19.72
N LYS A 362 -2.34 -7.84 19.26
CA LYS A 362 -1.70 -9.08 19.73
C LYS A 362 -0.19 -8.92 19.79
#